data_026fada04231d49a101efe35ef4f1e35
#
_entry.id   026fada04231d49a101efe35ef4f1e35
#
_cell.length_a   1.000
_cell.length_b   1.000
_cell.length_c   1.000
_cell.angle_alpha   90.00
_cell.angle_beta   90.00
_cell.angle_gamma   90.00
#
_symmetry.space_group_name_H-M   'P 1'
#
loop_
_entity.id
_entity.type
_entity.pdbx_description
1 polymer ?
#
loop_
_entity_poly.entity_id
_entity_poly.type
_entity_poly.pdbx_seq_one_letter_code
_entity_poly.pdbx_strand_id
1 'polypeptide(L)'
;RYYIDAWNVEESGKNWGEADGELCELLDFINSYVMHMNNLEKGLELVPTDEYTKCIYIPIGVGVAVPPWNFPLSLIGGMVAAAVVTGNSIVCKPSSDSPIVAYKFVE
;
A
#
# COMPACT_ATOMS: atom_id res chain seq x y z
N ARG A 1 -3.82 13.36 -9.67
CA ARG A 1 -4.23 13.91 -8.39
C ARG A 1 -5.71 14.25 -8.41
N TYR A 2 -6.14 15.41 -8.89
CA TYR A 2 -7.54 15.89 -8.82
C TYR A 2 -8.59 14.94 -9.41
N TYR A 3 -8.22 14.11 -10.35
CA TYR A 3 -9.12 13.11 -10.94
C TYR A 3 -9.55 12.04 -9.91
N ILE A 4 -8.59 11.50 -9.16
CA ILE A 4 -8.90 10.49 -8.15
C ILE A 4 -9.53 11.11 -6.90
N ASP A 5 -9.16 12.35 -6.57
CA ASP A 5 -9.81 13.11 -5.49
C ASP A 5 -11.29 13.34 -5.80
N ALA A 6 -11.64 13.67 -7.06
CA ALA A 6 -13.02 13.84 -7.48
C ALA A 6 -13.85 12.55 -7.27
N TRP A 7 -13.31 11.38 -7.65
CA TRP A 7 -13.97 10.11 -7.41
C TRP A 7 -14.12 9.81 -5.91
N ASN A 8 -13.13 10.16 -5.10
CA ASN A 8 -13.20 9.98 -3.66
C ASN A 8 -14.28 10.89 -3.02
N VAL A 9 -14.39 12.15 -3.46
CA VAL A 9 -15.46 13.07 -3.04
C VAL A 9 -16.83 12.51 -3.39
N GLU A 10 -17.03 12.08 -4.65
CA GLU A 10 -18.32 11.58 -5.13
C GLU A 10 -18.75 10.27 -4.45
N GLU A 11 -17.83 9.35 -4.23
CA GLU A 11 -18.14 8.03 -3.68
C GLU A 11 -18.25 8.02 -2.16
N SER A 12 -17.33 8.71 -1.46
CA SER A 12 -17.25 8.69 0.00
C SER A 12 -17.96 9.85 0.70
N GLY A 13 -18.38 10.88 -0.05
CA GLY A 13 -18.98 12.09 0.51
C GLY A 13 -18.01 12.98 1.27
N LYS A 14 -16.70 12.80 1.11
CA LYS A 14 -15.66 13.64 1.72
C LYS A 14 -15.63 15.02 1.07
N ASN A 15 -15.16 16.03 1.81
CA ASN A 15 -14.79 17.29 1.20
C ASN A 15 -13.45 17.18 0.45
N TRP A 16 -13.15 18.16 -0.40
CA TRP A 16 -11.92 18.15 -1.22
C TRP A 16 -10.62 18.09 -0.40
N GLY A 17 -10.59 18.77 0.75
CA GLY A 17 -9.40 18.75 1.62
C GLY A 17 -9.16 17.38 2.25
N GLU A 18 -10.22 16.67 2.62
CA GLU A 18 -10.14 15.30 3.15
C GLU A 18 -9.74 14.30 2.06
N ALA A 19 -10.30 14.43 0.85
CA ALA A 19 -9.95 13.56 -0.27
C ALA A 19 -8.48 13.73 -0.69
N ASP A 20 -8.01 14.97 -0.80
CA ASP A 20 -6.62 15.29 -1.12
C ASP A 20 -5.66 14.86 0.01
N GLY A 21 -6.08 14.99 1.27
CA GLY A 21 -5.34 14.49 2.43
C GLY A 21 -5.15 12.98 2.39
N GLU A 22 -6.19 12.25 2.02
CA GLU A 22 -6.13 10.80 1.86
C GLU A 22 -5.18 10.36 0.72
N LEU A 23 -5.17 11.09 -0.39
CA LEU A 23 -4.19 10.85 -1.46
C LEU A 23 -2.76 11.15 -1.00
N CYS A 24 -2.54 12.21 -0.24
CA CYS A 24 -1.23 12.51 0.34
C CYS A 24 -0.77 11.39 1.27
N GLU A 25 -1.65 10.87 2.13
CA GLU A 25 -1.38 9.73 3.00
C GLU A 25 -0.97 8.48 2.21
N LEU A 26 -1.66 8.18 1.10
CA LEU A 26 -1.27 7.09 0.21
C LEU A 26 0.15 7.27 -0.33
N LEU A 27 0.50 8.48 -0.78
CA LEU A 27 1.83 8.77 -1.29
C LEU A 27 2.91 8.62 -0.19
N ASP A 28 2.58 8.99 1.03
CA ASP A 28 3.47 8.80 2.18
C ASP A 28 3.67 7.32 2.49
N PHE A 29 2.62 6.49 2.43
CA PHE A 29 2.75 5.03 2.54
C PHE A 29 3.69 4.46 1.48
N ILE A 30 3.48 4.81 0.20
CA ILE A 30 4.32 4.31 -0.90
C ILE A 30 5.79 4.68 -0.67
N ASN A 31 6.08 5.95 -0.38
CA ASN A 31 7.43 6.42 -0.13
C ASN A 31 8.08 5.73 1.08
N SER A 32 7.34 5.61 2.17
CA SER A 32 7.79 4.95 3.39
C SER A 32 8.13 3.47 3.15
N TYR A 33 7.27 2.74 2.44
CA TYR A 33 7.50 1.32 2.17
C TYR A 33 8.67 1.07 1.23
N VAL A 34 8.89 1.93 0.22
CA VAL A 34 10.09 1.88 -0.62
C VAL A 34 11.35 2.10 0.21
N MET A 35 11.33 3.08 1.10
CA MET A 35 12.45 3.36 2.01
C MET A 35 12.73 2.16 2.94
N HIS A 36 11.69 1.58 3.52
CA HIS A 36 11.83 0.42 4.40
C HIS A 36 12.30 -0.82 3.64
N MET A 37 11.80 -1.05 2.41
CA MET A 37 12.25 -2.17 1.58
C MET A 37 13.74 -2.06 1.21
N ASN A 38 14.23 -0.87 0.90
CA ASN A 38 15.66 -0.63 0.67
C ASN A 38 16.52 -0.99 1.89
N ASN A 39 15.97 -0.88 3.09
CA ASN A 39 16.68 -1.31 4.30
C ASN A 39 16.59 -2.83 4.50
N LEU A 40 15.41 -3.44 4.24
CA LEU A 40 15.22 -4.89 4.35
C LEU A 40 16.08 -5.67 3.33
N GLU A 41 16.29 -5.11 2.12
CA GLU A 41 17.11 -5.73 1.07
C GLU A 41 18.56 -5.95 1.54
N LYS A 42 19.08 -5.10 2.40
CA LYS A 42 20.42 -5.25 2.99
C LYS A 42 20.54 -6.48 3.90
N GLY A 43 19.40 -7.03 4.32
CA GLY A 43 19.33 -8.10 5.32
C GLY A 43 19.56 -7.61 6.75
N LEU A 44 19.61 -8.54 7.67
CA LEU A 44 19.94 -8.25 9.06
C LEU A 44 21.48 -8.28 9.26
N GLU A 45 21.98 -7.35 10.05
CA GLU A 45 23.34 -7.43 10.56
C GLU A 45 23.41 -8.57 11.58
N LEU A 46 24.21 -9.59 11.25
CA LEU A 46 24.35 -10.80 12.06
C LEU A 46 25.62 -10.73 12.88
N VAL A 47 25.60 -11.34 14.06
CA VAL A 47 26.80 -11.49 14.88
C VAL A 47 27.80 -12.38 14.12
N PRO A 48 29.06 -11.96 13.96
CA PRO A 48 30.08 -12.76 13.29
C PRO A 48 30.24 -14.12 13.97
N THR A 49 30.24 -15.18 13.16
CA THR A 49 30.52 -16.55 13.57
C THR A 49 31.56 -17.14 12.65
N ASP A 50 32.05 -18.32 12.96
CA ASP A 50 33.00 -19.05 12.10
C ASP A 50 32.36 -19.57 10.81
N GLU A 51 31.02 -19.49 10.71
CA GLU A 51 30.23 -19.89 9.55
C GLU A 51 29.72 -18.65 8.78
N TYR A 52 29.64 -18.76 7.45
CA TYR A 52 29.01 -17.75 6.61
C TYR A 52 27.50 -17.83 6.73
N THR A 53 26.89 -16.90 7.45
CA THR A 53 25.44 -16.79 7.63
C THR A 53 24.91 -15.51 6.99
N LYS A 54 23.80 -15.59 6.26
CA LYS A 54 23.11 -14.45 5.65
C LYS A 54 21.60 -14.56 5.92
N CYS A 55 20.99 -13.48 6.38
CA CYS A 55 19.55 -13.35 6.46
C CYS A 55 19.02 -12.65 5.20
N ILE A 56 18.08 -13.28 4.51
CA ILE A 56 17.40 -12.71 3.33
C ILE A 56 15.90 -12.73 3.54
N TYR A 57 15.20 -11.74 2.99
CA TYR A 57 13.76 -11.70 2.93
C TYR A 57 13.30 -12.20 1.56
N ILE A 58 12.27 -13.03 1.54
CA ILE A 58 11.67 -13.56 0.32
C ILE A 58 10.16 -13.28 0.33
N PRO A 59 9.54 -13.04 -0.84
CA PRO A 59 8.09 -12.90 -0.95
C PRO A 59 7.37 -14.16 -0.48
N ILE A 60 6.22 -13.99 0.19
CA ILE A 60 5.37 -15.11 0.63
C ILE A 60 4.44 -15.61 -0.49
N GLY A 61 4.23 -14.82 -1.54
CA GLY A 61 3.43 -15.20 -2.70
C GLY A 61 2.23 -14.28 -2.93
N VAL A 62 1.00 -14.72 -2.59
CA VAL A 62 -0.24 -14.00 -2.85
C VAL A 62 -0.90 -13.59 -1.55
N GLY A 63 -1.19 -12.30 -1.42
CA GLY A 63 -1.97 -11.73 -0.32
C GLY A 63 -3.38 -11.29 -0.75
N VAL A 64 -4.18 -10.87 0.22
CA VAL A 64 -5.52 -10.29 -0.01
C VAL A 64 -5.61 -8.97 0.76
N ALA A 65 -6.08 -7.91 0.09
CA ALA A 65 -6.42 -6.63 0.71
C ALA A 65 -7.93 -6.45 0.80
N VAL A 66 -8.43 -6.24 2.01
CA VAL A 66 -9.87 -6.03 2.29
C VAL A 66 -10.02 -4.75 3.14
N PRO A 67 -9.87 -3.57 2.54
CA PRO A 67 -9.98 -2.30 3.25
C PRO A 67 -11.43 -1.96 3.61
N PRO A 68 -11.65 -1.12 4.63
CA PRO A 68 -12.96 -0.56 4.93
C PRO A 68 -13.38 0.52 3.91
N TRP A 69 -14.62 0.98 4.01
CA TRP A 69 -15.22 1.95 3.08
C TRP A 69 -14.81 3.41 3.33
N ASN A 70 -14.42 3.74 4.57
CA ASN A 70 -14.24 5.13 5.01
C ASN A 70 -12.91 5.78 4.57
N PHE A 71 -11.91 4.98 4.19
CA PHE A 71 -10.67 5.42 3.54
C PHE A 71 -10.39 4.54 2.31
N PRO A 72 -11.19 4.71 1.26
CA PRO A 72 -11.22 3.80 0.12
C PRO A 72 -9.98 3.87 -0.77
N LEU A 73 -9.19 4.93 -0.66
CA LEU A 73 -7.96 5.14 -1.44
C LEU A 73 -6.71 4.79 -0.64
N SER A 74 -6.50 5.42 0.51
CA SER A 74 -5.23 5.29 1.24
C SER A 74 -5.02 3.88 1.80
N LEU A 75 -6.08 3.27 2.35
CA LEU A 75 -5.94 1.95 2.97
C LEU A 75 -5.73 0.84 1.95
N ILE A 76 -6.49 0.83 0.84
CA ILE A 76 -6.24 -0.18 -0.19
C ILE A 76 -4.89 0.04 -0.86
N GLY A 77 -4.57 1.30 -1.18
CA GLY A 77 -3.30 1.65 -1.81
C GLY A 77 -2.10 1.33 -0.93
N GLY A 78 -2.18 1.59 0.37
CA GLY A 78 -1.16 1.21 1.34
C GLY A 78 -0.94 -0.30 1.42
N MET A 79 -2.03 -1.10 1.50
CA MET A 79 -1.94 -2.56 1.50
C MET A 79 -1.33 -3.10 0.21
N VAL A 80 -1.74 -2.55 -0.94
CA VAL A 80 -1.20 -2.91 -2.26
C VAL A 80 0.28 -2.56 -2.35
N ALA A 81 0.65 -1.33 -1.97
CA ALA A 81 2.03 -0.86 -2.02
C ALA A 81 2.96 -1.73 -1.15
N ALA A 82 2.54 -2.09 0.06
CA ALA A 82 3.30 -2.96 0.94
C ALA A 82 3.53 -4.36 0.34
N ALA A 83 2.51 -4.93 -0.29
CA ALA A 83 2.63 -6.24 -0.93
C ALA A 83 3.54 -6.21 -2.16
N VAL A 84 3.32 -5.23 -3.04
CA VAL A 84 4.03 -5.13 -4.33
C VAL A 84 5.50 -4.79 -4.13
N VAL A 85 5.83 -3.85 -3.24
CA VAL A 85 7.22 -3.45 -2.97
C VAL A 85 8.06 -4.59 -2.40
N THR A 86 7.41 -5.54 -1.70
CA THR A 86 8.05 -6.76 -1.17
C THR A 86 8.01 -7.95 -2.14
N GLY A 87 7.58 -7.73 -3.39
CA GLY A 87 7.59 -8.75 -4.46
C GLY A 87 6.42 -9.72 -4.41
N ASN A 88 5.35 -9.43 -3.65
CA ASN A 88 4.15 -10.27 -3.59
C ASN A 88 3.10 -9.84 -4.61
N SER A 89 2.26 -10.77 -5.02
CA SER A 89 0.99 -10.49 -5.70
C SER A 89 -0.11 -10.23 -4.69
N ILE A 90 -1.14 -9.46 -5.08
CA ILE A 90 -2.24 -9.13 -4.17
C ILE A 90 -3.57 -9.14 -4.90
N VAL A 91 -4.58 -9.72 -4.26
CA VAL A 91 -5.98 -9.64 -4.68
C VAL A 91 -6.66 -8.53 -3.88
N CYS A 92 -7.19 -7.53 -4.58
CA CYS A 92 -7.88 -6.40 -3.97
C CYS A 92 -9.39 -6.63 -3.96
N LYS A 93 -9.98 -6.63 -2.77
CA LYS A 93 -11.44 -6.67 -2.58
C LYS A 93 -11.87 -5.42 -1.82
N PRO A 94 -12.19 -4.31 -2.50
CA PRO A 94 -12.69 -3.11 -1.83
C PRO A 94 -14.01 -3.36 -1.11
N SER A 95 -14.41 -2.41 -0.26
CA SER A 95 -15.76 -2.41 0.30
C SER A 95 -16.80 -2.30 -0.82
N SER A 96 -17.95 -2.94 -0.66
CA SER A 96 -19.09 -2.76 -1.57
C SER A 96 -19.67 -1.34 -1.50
N ASP A 97 -19.40 -0.61 -0.43
CA ASP A 97 -19.88 0.76 -0.24
C ASP A 97 -18.98 1.82 -0.90
N SER A 98 -17.76 1.45 -1.31
CA SER A 98 -16.80 2.34 -1.97
C SER A 98 -15.86 1.58 -2.93
N PRO A 99 -16.42 0.97 -4.01
CA PRO A 99 -15.60 0.18 -4.94
C PRO A 99 -14.91 1.00 -6.02
N ILE A 100 -15.44 2.18 -6.39
CA ILE A 100 -15.02 2.90 -7.59
C ILE A 100 -13.65 3.55 -7.42
N VAL A 101 -13.40 4.19 -6.27
CA VAL A 101 -12.09 4.81 -5.96
C VAL A 101 -10.98 3.76 -5.99
N ALA A 102 -11.24 2.59 -5.41
CA ALA A 102 -10.30 1.47 -5.44
C ALA A 102 -10.03 0.95 -6.86
N TYR A 103 -11.07 0.87 -7.69
CA TYR A 103 -10.93 0.52 -9.10
C TYR A 103 -10.09 1.55 -9.86
N LYS A 104 -10.35 2.85 -9.64
CA LYS A 104 -9.61 3.95 -10.27
C LYS A 104 -8.16 4.04 -9.80
N PHE A 105 -7.84 3.53 -8.64
CA PHE A 105 -6.47 3.40 -8.16
C PHE A 105 -5.68 2.31 -8.91
N VAL A 106 -6.34 1.23 -9.31
CA VAL A 106 -5.69 0.09 -9.99
C VAL A 106 -5.60 0.30 -11.51
N GLU A 107 -6.49 1.14 -12.10
CA GLU A 107 -6.52 1.49 -13.52
C GLU A 107 -5.27 2.30 -13.94
#